data_8635681a195d88190ca5b82fa2d2f0b0
#
_entry.id   8635681a195d88190ca5b82fa2d2f0b0
#
_cell.length_a   1.000
_cell.length_b   1.000
_cell.length_c   1.000
_cell.angle_alpha   90.00
_cell.angle_beta   90.00
_cell.angle_gamma   90.00
#
_symmetry.space_group_name_H-M   'P 1'
#
loop_
_entity.id
_entity.type
_entity.pdbx_description
1 polymer ?
#
loop_
_entity_poly.entity_id
_entity_poly.type
_entity_poly.pdbx_seq_one_letter_code
_entity_poly.pdbx_strand_id
1 'polypeptide(L)'
;MAQSSAVTPKALAKWLAELPEFAKSKLWGIGGSCLLQQLGLVLQSRDLDLVCTPAEFTQLCCALSAHLPQLAVSKHPTFCSDYFARFQHHSGIEIELMAGIKVQRHAIVTAWKFEPAQLWHDEQLPWMSPQQWIELYQLFGRPNSVALLTAYCQSRGITVD
;
A
#
# COMPACT_ATOMS: atom_id res chain seq x y z
N MET A 1 28.83 11.49 -18.16
CA MET A 1 28.39 11.43 -16.77
C MET A 1 27.18 10.50 -16.65
N ALA A 2 27.31 9.48 -15.84
CA ALA A 2 26.18 8.62 -15.57
C ALA A 2 25.16 9.39 -14.71
N GLN A 3 23.96 9.58 -15.24
CA GLN A 3 22.88 10.08 -14.43
C GLN A 3 22.42 8.96 -13.50
N SER A 4 22.53 9.16 -12.20
CA SER A 4 21.91 8.24 -11.26
C SER A 4 20.39 8.36 -11.44
N SER A 5 19.73 7.28 -11.83
CA SER A 5 18.28 7.25 -11.87
C SER A 5 17.74 7.42 -10.43
N ALA A 6 16.78 8.32 -10.28
CA ALA A 6 16.11 8.50 -8.99
C ALA A 6 15.44 7.19 -8.55
N VAL A 7 15.53 6.86 -7.27
CA VAL A 7 14.83 5.71 -6.70
C VAL A 7 13.32 5.99 -6.73
N THR A 8 12.56 5.02 -7.19
CA THR A 8 11.09 5.10 -7.24
C THR A 8 10.46 4.18 -6.19
N PRO A 9 9.21 4.42 -5.81
CA PRO A 9 8.49 3.48 -4.94
C PRO A 9 8.47 2.06 -5.48
N LYS A 10 8.30 1.88 -6.80
CA LYS A 10 8.33 0.56 -7.43
C LYS A 10 9.71 -0.11 -7.31
N ALA A 11 10.79 0.65 -7.47
CA ALA A 11 12.15 0.12 -7.29
C ALA A 11 12.37 -0.33 -5.84
N LEU A 12 11.87 0.44 -4.87
CA LEU A 12 11.91 0.03 -3.47
C LEU A 12 11.08 -1.23 -3.22
N ALA A 13 9.91 -1.34 -3.84
CA ALA A 13 9.09 -2.55 -3.73
C ALA A 13 9.83 -3.78 -4.25
N LYS A 14 10.55 -3.65 -5.36
CA LYS A 14 11.36 -4.75 -5.90
C LYS A 14 12.48 -5.15 -4.94
N TRP A 15 13.13 -4.19 -4.31
CA TRP A 15 14.15 -4.47 -3.32
C TRP A 15 13.57 -5.18 -2.10
N LEU A 16 12.49 -4.64 -1.51
CA LEU A 16 11.94 -5.26 -0.30
C LEU A 16 11.33 -6.64 -0.57
N ALA A 17 10.78 -6.87 -1.77
CA ALA A 17 10.22 -8.17 -2.12
C ALA A 17 11.27 -9.30 -2.14
N GLU A 18 12.54 -8.95 -2.25
CA GLU A 18 13.65 -9.91 -2.18
C GLU A 18 14.08 -10.20 -0.73
N LEU A 19 13.65 -9.41 0.25
CA LEU A 19 13.91 -9.70 1.65
C LEU A 19 13.23 -11.03 2.01
N PRO A 20 13.89 -11.91 2.78
CA PRO A 20 13.36 -13.27 3.02
C PRO A 20 11.94 -13.31 3.56
N GLU A 21 11.60 -12.41 4.47
CA GLU A 21 10.28 -12.37 5.10
C GLU A 21 9.20 -12.00 4.07
N PHE A 22 9.48 -11.03 3.20
CA PHE A 22 8.58 -10.63 2.12
C PHE A 22 8.50 -11.68 1.03
N ALA A 23 9.64 -12.27 0.65
CA ALA A 23 9.68 -13.29 -0.40
C ALA A 23 8.89 -14.55 -0.02
N LYS A 24 8.87 -14.90 1.26
CA LYS A 24 8.16 -16.08 1.77
C LYS A 24 6.68 -15.82 1.99
N SER A 25 6.30 -14.58 2.28
CA SER A 25 4.90 -14.23 2.56
C SER A 25 4.12 -14.09 1.26
N LYS A 26 2.90 -14.63 1.24
CA LYS A 26 1.92 -14.45 0.15
C LYS A 26 0.77 -13.54 0.60
N LEU A 27 0.92 -12.89 1.76
CA LEU A 27 -0.17 -12.22 2.46
C LEU A 27 0.10 -10.72 2.62
N TRP A 28 0.72 -10.11 1.60
CA TRP A 28 0.95 -8.67 1.51
C TRP A 28 0.81 -8.19 0.08
N GLY A 29 0.50 -6.93 -0.09
CA GLY A 29 0.33 -6.34 -1.41
C GLY A 29 0.65 -4.86 -1.44
N ILE A 30 0.87 -4.35 -2.65
CA ILE A 30 1.21 -2.96 -2.94
C ILE A 30 -0.04 -2.22 -3.39
N GLY A 31 -0.29 -1.08 -2.77
CA GLY A 31 -1.43 -0.23 -3.11
C GLY A 31 -1.04 1.23 -3.26
N GLY A 32 -2.00 2.11 -2.97
CA GLY A 32 -1.80 3.55 -2.99
C GLY A 32 -1.36 4.11 -4.33
N SER A 33 -0.61 5.20 -4.30
CA SER A 33 -0.16 5.87 -5.52
C SER A 33 0.75 5.02 -6.39
N CYS A 34 1.49 4.08 -5.79
CA CYS A 34 2.31 3.14 -6.54
C CYS A 34 1.45 2.21 -7.41
N LEU A 35 0.33 1.74 -6.88
CA LEU A 35 -0.67 0.99 -7.67
C LEU A 35 -1.26 1.87 -8.79
N LEU A 36 -1.63 3.11 -8.51
CA LEU A 36 -2.15 4.02 -9.53
C LEU A 36 -1.15 4.21 -10.66
N GLN A 37 0.12 4.34 -10.35
CA GLN A 37 1.17 4.46 -11.37
C GLN A 37 1.30 3.17 -12.18
N GLN A 38 1.25 2.01 -11.53
CA GLN A 38 1.31 0.71 -12.20
C GLN A 38 0.15 0.52 -13.19
N LEU A 39 -1.01 1.07 -12.87
CA LEU A 39 -2.18 1.05 -13.74
C LEU A 39 -2.16 2.13 -14.83
N GLY A 40 -1.14 2.98 -14.85
CA GLY A 40 -1.01 4.06 -15.82
C GLY A 40 -1.90 5.27 -15.55
N LEU A 41 -2.41 5.41 -14.32
CA LEU A 41 -3.36 6.47 -13.96
C LEU A 41 -2.69 7.74 -13.45
N VAL A 42 -1.46 7.65 -12.99
CA VAL A 42 -0.64 8.80 -12.58
C VAL A 42 0.77 8.63 -13.13
N LEU A 43 1.46 9.74 -13.35
CA LEU A 43 2.81 9.72 -13.90
C LEU A 43 3.86 9.39 -12.84
N GLN A 44 3.59 9.75 -11.60
CA GLN A 44 4.53 9.56 -10.49
C GLN A 44 3.78 9.09 -9.24
N SER A 45 4.44 8.25 -8.46
CA SER A 45 4.01 7.92 -7.11
C SER A 45 4.99 8.55 -6.11
N ARG A 46 4.49 8.91 -4.92
CA ARG A 46 5.30 9.57 -3.89
C ARG A 46 5.83 8.59 -2.85
N ASP A 47 4.98 7.68 -2.41
CA ASP A 47 5.28 6.79 -1.31
C ASP A 47 4.91 5.35 -1.67
N LEU A 48 5.36 4.42 -0.85
CA LEU A 48 5.07 3.00 -1.03
C LEU A 48 4.12 2.56 0.09
N ASP A 49 2.87 2.25 -0.28
CA ASP A 49 1.86 1.76 0.63
C ASP A 49 1.72 0.26 0.53
N LEU A 50 1.95 -0.43 1.64
CA LEU A 50 1.87 -1.88 1.74
C LEU A 50 0.76 -2.26 2.72
N VAL A 51 -0.03 -3.25 2.33
CA VAL A 51 -1.07 -3.83 3.18
C VAL A 51 -0.76 -5.31 3.37
N CYS A 52 -0.87 -5.79 4.59
CA CYS A 52 -0.70 -7.21 4.90
C CYS A 52 -1.81 -7.69 5.82
N THR A 53 -1.88 -9.01 6.03
CA THR A 53 -2.76 -9.54 7.07
C THR A 53 -2.19 -9.23 8.45
N PRO A 54 -3.02 -9.12 9.49
CA PRO A 54 -2.52 -8.87 10.85
C PRO A 54 -1.47 -9.86 11.32
N ALA A 55 -1.62 -11.14 10.95
CA ALA A 55 -0.67 -12.19 11.35
C ALA A 55 0.74 -11.98 10.77
N GLU A 56 0.85 -11.34 9.60
CA GLU A 56 2.13 -11.10 8.93
C GLU A 56 2.82 -9.80 9.38
N PHE A 57 2.10 -8.91 10.04
CA PHE A 57 2.58 -7.55 10.29
C PHE A 57 3.90 -7.52 11.06
N THR A 58 4.02 -8.25 12.16
CA THR A 58 5.20 -8.20 13.03
C THR A 58 6.47 -8.61 12.29
N GLN A 59 6.43 -9.71 11.55
CA GLN A 59 7.60 -10.18 10.83
C GLN A 59 8.00 -9.26 9.68
N LEU A 60 7.02 -8.72 8.94
CA LEU A 60 7.31 -7.79 7.85
C LEU A 60 7.82 -6.45 8.39
N CYS A 61 7.26 -5.96 9.49
CA CYS A 61 7.72 -4.78 10.19
C CYS A 61 9.17 -4.94 10.67
N CYS A 62 9.50 -6.09 11.28
CA CYS A 62 10.86 -6.38 11.70
C CYS A 62 11.84 -6.43 10.54
N ALA A 63 11.43 -7.00 9.40
CA ALA A 63 12.26 -7.04 8.20
C ALA A 63 12.60 -5.62 7.71
N LEU A 64 11.62 -4.73 7.68
CA LEU A 64 11.83 -3.34 7.29
C LEU A 64 12.71 -2.59 8.31
N SER A 65 12.47 -2.78 9.60
CA SER A 65 13.25 -2.13 10.67
C SER A 65 14.73 -2.51 10.64
N ALA A 66 15.06 -3.71 10.16
CA ALA A 66 16.44 -4.16 10.06
C ALA A 66 17.24 -3.36 9.02
N HIS A 67 16.57 -2.70 8.09
CA HIS A 67 17.22 -2.00 6.97
C HIS A 67 16.94 -0.49 6.93
N LEU A 68 15.82 -0.04 7.50
CA LEU A 68 15.36 1.34 7.38
C LEU A 68 14.99 1.93 8.72
N PRO A 69 15.26 3.24 8.94
CA PRO A 69 14.79 3.91 10.14
C PRO A 69 13.27 3.94 10.18
N GLN A 70 12.72 3.59 11.33
CA GLN A 70 11.28 3.63 11.58
C GLN A 70 10.91 5.01 12.08
N LEU A 71 9.88 5.60 11.49
CA LEU A 71 9.38 6.91 11.88
C LEU A 71 8.34 6.77 13.00
N ALA A 72 8.25 7.80 13.83
CA ALA A 72 7.23 7.86 14.87
C ALA A 72 5.84 7.95 14.24
N VAL A 73 4.87 7.25 14.84
CA VAL A 73 3.47 7.29 14.42
C VAL A 73 2.67 8.01 15.50
N SER A 74 2.02 9.11 15.11
CA SER A 74 1.12 9.84 16.01
C SER A 74 -0.29 9.28 15.93
N LYS A 75 -1.01 9.31 17.06
CA LYS A 75 -2.42 8.96 17.09
C LYS A 75 -3.20 9.89 16.17
N HIS A 76 -3.99 9.34 15.27
CA HIS A 76 -4.80 10.09 14.32
C HIS A 76 -6.28 10.03 14.74
N PRO A 77 -7.04 11.14 14.63
CA PRO A 77 -8.44 11.15 15.02
C PRO A 77 -9.35 10.27 14.14
N THR A 78 -8.93 10.01 12.90
CA THR A 78 -9.71 9.24 11.92
C THR A 78 -9.13 7.86 11.67
N PHE A 79 -7.82 7.77 11.39
CA PHE A 79 -7.16 6.52 11.05
C PHE A 79 -6.74 5.79 12.33
N CYS A 80 -7.35 4.64 12.58
CA CYS A 80 -7.15 3.88 13.83
C CYS A 80 -6.90 2.39 13.55
N SER A 81 -6.20 2.08 12.48
CA SER A 81 -5.83 0.69 12.13
C SER A 81 -5.14 0.00 13.31
N ASP A 82 -5.36 -1.30 13.44
CA ASP A 82 -4.76 -2.08 14.53
C ASP A 82 -3.24 -2.08 14.46
N TYR A 83 -2.68 -2.08 13.25
CA TYR A 83 -1.24 -2.13 13.02
C TYR A 83 -0.87 -1.13 11.93
N PHE A 84 0.10 -0.27 12.24
CA PHE A 84 0.59 0.74 11.32
C PHE A 84 2.05 1.06 11.65
N ALA A 85 2.91 1.04 10.65
CA ALA A 85 4.31 1.42 10.80
C ALA A 85 4.77 2.23 9.59
N ARG A 86 5.64 3.19 9.82
CA ARG A 86 6.22 4.06 8.80
C ARG A 86 7.73 3.94 8.83
N PHE A 87 8.33 3.90 7.65
CA PHE A 87 9.77 3.83 7.46
C PHE A 87 10.19 4.86 6.44
N GLN A 88 11.41 5.36 6.53
CA GLN A 88 11.92 6.31 5.57
C GLN A 88 13.19 5.77 4.91
N HIS A 89 13.15 5.68 3.58
CA HIS A 89 14.33 5.39 2.78
C HIS A 89 15.20 6.66 2.66
N HIS A 90 16.51 6.51 2.49
CA HIS A 90 17.42 7.66 2.36
C HIS A 90 17.11 8.53 1.14
N SER A 91 16.38 8.01 0.14
CA SER A 91 15.89 8.80 -0.99
C SER A 91 14.78 9.79 -0.63
N GLY A 92 14.23 9.71 0.60
CA GLY A 92 13.09 10.50 1.04
C GLY A 92 11.74 9.81 0.89
N ILE A 93 11.68 8.68 0.18
CA ILE A 93 10.44 7.92 0.01
C ILE A 93 10.05 7.27 1.34
N GLU A 94 8.80 7.44 1.75
CA GLU A 94 8.24 6.75 2.91
C GLU A 94 7.63 5.42 2.49
N ILE A 95 7.80 4.42 3.35
CA ILE A 95 7.13 3.12 3.23
C ILE A 95 6.15 3.03 4.40
N GLU A 96 4.88 2.79 4.11
CA GLU A 96 3.86 2.57 5.11
C GLU A 96 3.40 1.12 5.04
N LEU A 97 3.37 0.45 6.19
CA LEU A 97 2.88 -0.93 6.32
C LEU A 97 1.65 -0.92 7.23
N MET A 98 0.54 -1.45 6.72
CA MET A 98 -0.76 -1.41 7.39
C MET A 98 -1.37 -2.81 7.47
N ALA A 99 -2.03 -3.07 8.59
CA ALA A 99 -2.86 -4.28 8.76
C ALA A 99 -3.99 -3.99 9.74
N GLY A 100 -5.09 -4.71 9.63
CA GLY A 100 -6.25 -4.45 10.47
C GLY A 100 -6.76 -3.03 10.28
N ILE A 101 -6.98 -2.63 9.04
CA ILE A 101 -7.31 -1.25 8.68
C ILE A 101 -8.67 -0.86 9.25
N LYS A 102 -8.70 0.28 9.95
CA LYS A 102 -9.90 0.85 10.57
C LYS A 102 -9.92 2.35 10.42
N VAL A 103 -11.12 2.89 10.27
CA VAL A 103 -11.36 4.33 10.21
C VAL A 103 -12.49 4.66 11.19
N GLN A 104 -12.32 5.73 11.94
CA GLN A 104 -13.33 6.22 12.89
C GLN A 104 -13.84 7.58 12.41
N ARG A 105 -15.18 7.68 12.25
CA ARG A 105 -15.87 8.95 11.96
C ARG A 105 -17.16 9.00 12.77
N HIS A 106 -17.41 10.14 13.40
CA HIS A 106 -18.63 10.34 14.19
C HIS A 106 -18.84 9.22 15.22
N ALA A 107 -17.76 8.83 15.91
CA ALA A 107 -17.74 7.76 16.92
C ALA A 107 -18.05 6.36 16.34
N ILE A 108 -18.14 6.21 15.02
CA ILE A 108 -18.34 4.91 14.35
C ILE A 108 -17.00 4.44 13.78
N VAL A 109 -16.60 3.21 14.19
CA VAL A 109 -15.41 2.54 13.67
C VAL A 109 -15.83 1.60 12.57
N THR A 110 -15.25 1.79 11.37
CA THR A 110 -15.43 0.89 10.23
C THR A 110 -14.14 0.14 10.00
N ALA A 111 -14.20 -1.19 10.06
CA ALA A 111 -13.08 -2.07 9.76
C ALA A 111 -13.13 -2.51 8.30
N TRP A 112 -11.95 -2.66 7.69
CA TRP A 112 -11.82 -3.19 6.33
C TRP A 112 -10.88 -4.39 6.36
N LYS A 113 -11.25 -5.44 5.63
CA LYS A 113 -10.47 -6.67 5.60
C LYS A 113 -9.73 -6.82 4.28
N PHE A 114 -8.42 -7.03 4.36
CA PHE A 114 -7.58 -7.34 3.21
C PHE A 114 -7.88 -8.76 2.71
N GLU A 115 -8.08 -8.90 1.39
CA GLU A 115 -8.34 -10.18 0.73
C GLU A 115 -7.15 -10.56 -0.16
N PRO A 116 -6.20 -11.36 0.36
CA PRO A 116 -5.02 -11.75 -0.42
C PRO A 116 -5.34 -12.50 -1.71
N ALA A 117 -6.49 -13.18 -1.76
CA ALA A 117 -6.92 -13.91 -2.97
C ALA A 117 -7.16 -12.98 -4.18
N GLN A 118 -7.34 -11.67 -3.95
CA GLN A 118 -7.52 -10.70 -5.02
C GLN A 118 -6.22 -10.06 -5.49
N LEU A 119 -5.07 -10.44 -4.92
CA LEU A 119 -3.77 -9.96 -5.40
C LEU A 119 -3.52 -10.47 -6.82
N TRP A 120 -2.94 -9.60 -7.62
CA TRP A 120 -2.43 -9.96 -8.95
C TRP A 120 -0.93 -9.67 -9.00
N HIS A 121 -0.21 -10.39 -9.87
CA HIS A 121 1.24 -10.30 -9.93
C HIS A 121 1.67 -9.74 -11.28
N ASP A 122 2.55 -8.76 -11.24
CA ASP A 122 3.21 -8.21 -12.42
C ASP A 122 4.64 -7.82 -12.02
N GLU A 123 5.60 -8.11 -12.88
CA GLU A 123 7.01 -7.87 -12.61
C GLU A 123 7.47 -8.50 -11.28
N GLN A 124 6.90 -9.65 -10.93
CA GLN A 124 7.19 -10.41 -9.69
C GLN A 124 6.78 -9.68 -8.42
N LEU A 125 5.91 -8.69 -8.51
CA LEU A 125 5.38 -7.94 -7.39
C LEU A 125 3.89 -8.25 -7.16
N PRO A 126 3.46 -8.35 -5.89
CA PRO A 126 2.05 -8.53 -5.57
C PRO A 126 1.35 -7.18 -5.53
N TRP A 127 0.40 -6.98 -6.42
CA TRP A 127 -0.40 -5.75 -6.50
C TRP A 127 -1.78 -5.99 -5.93
N MET A 128 -2.29 -5.03 -5.20
CA MET A 128 -3.67 -5.06 -4.74
C MET A 128 -4.63 -4.79 -5.89
N SER A 129 -5.85 -5.31 -5.77
CA SER A 129 -6.85 -5.10 -6.82
C SER A 129 -7.36 -3.65 -6.83
N PRO A 130 -7.73 -3.12 -8.00
CA PRO A 130 -8.36 -1.80 -8.05
C PRO A 130 -9.62 -1.71 -7.18
N GLN A 131 -10.42 -2.77 -7.10
CA GLN A 131 -11.64 -2.81 -6.29
C GLN A 131 -11.33 -2.61 -4.81
N GLN A 132 -10.31 -3.28 -4.27
CA GLN A 132 -9.91 -3.11 -2.88
C GLN A 132 -9.48 -1.67 -2.60
N TRP A 133 -8.75 -1.04 -3.51
CA TRP A 133 -8.31 0.35 -3.30
C TRP A 133 -9.42 1.36 -3.53
N ILE A 134 -10.43 1.06 -4.34
CA ILE A 134 -11.66 1.88 -4.38
C ILE A 134 -12.31 1.88 -3.00
N GLU A 135 -12.47 0.71 -2.39
CA GLU A 135 -13.04 0.58 -1.05
C GLU A 135 -12.22 1.37 -0.01
N LEU A 136 -10.89 1.24 -0.05
CA LEU A 136 -10.01 1.94 0.87
C LEU A 136 -10.05 3.45 0.67
N TYR A 137 -10.02 3.94 -0.56
CA TYR A 137 -10.13 5.37 -0.83
C TYR A 137 -11.49 5.94 -0.43
N GLN A 138 -12.56 5.17 -0.58
CA GLN A 138 -13.87 5.55 -0.04
C GLN A 138 -13.82 5.68 1.47
N LEU A 139 -13.24 4.68 2.13
CA LEU A 139 -13.10 4.66 3.58
C LEU A 139 -12.23 5.83 4.08
N PHE A 140 -11.16 6.15 3.36
CA PHE A 140 -10.24 7.23 3.71
C PHE A 140 -10.77 8.63 3.33
N GLY A 141 -11.89 8.71 2.59
CA GLY A 141 -12.45 9.98 2.16
C GLY A 141 -11.66 10.65 1.04
N ARG A 142 -11.26 9.88 0.02
CA ARG A 142 -10.48 10.35 -1.13
C ARG A 142 -11.32 10.28 -2.42
N PRO A 143 -12.30 11.17 -2.62
CA PRO A 143 -13.24 11.05 -3.75
C PRO A 143 -12.58 11.15 -5.12
N ASN A 144 -11.53 11.95 -5.28
CA ASN A 144 -10.83 12.06 -6.56
C ASN A 144 -10.14 10.75 -6.96
N SER A 145 -9.54 10.06 -5.99
CA SER A 145 -8.90 8.76 -6.23
C SER A 145 -9.93 7.67 -6.51
N VAL A 146 -11.07 7.72 -5.82
CA VAL A 146 -12.21 6.83 -6.10
C VAL A 146 -12.68 7.00 -7.55
N ALA A 147 -12.90 8.24 -7.99
CA ALA A 147 -13.35 8.52 -9.35
C ALA A 147 -12.36 8.01 -10.40
N LEU A 148 -11.08 8.22 -10.17
CA LEU A 148 -10.01 7.80 -11.08
C LEU A 148 -9.98 6.27 -11.23
N LEU A 149 -10.00 5.52 -10.13
CA LEU A 149 -10.01 4.05 -10.15
C LEU A 149 -11.32 3.50 -10.70
N THR A 150 -12.45 4.11 -10.38
CA THR A 150 -13.76 3.68 -10.88
C THR A 150 -13.80 3.81 -12.41
N ALA A 151 -13.33 4.93 -12.95
CA ALA A 151 -13.26 5.13 -14.40
C ALA A 151 -12.33 4.09 -15.06
N TYR A 152 -11.21 3.78 -14.43
CA TYR A 152 -10.30 2.72 -14.92
C TYR A 152 -11.02 1.37 -14.99
N CYS A 153 -11.71 0.97 -13.92
CA CYS A 153 -12.44 -0.29 -13.88
C CYS A 153 -13.53 -0.35 -14.95
N GLN A 154 -14.31 0.73 -15.12
CA GLN A 154 -15.36 0.82 -16.14
C GLN A 154 -14.78 0.66 -17.54
N SER A 155 -13.64 1.32 -17.82
CA SER A 155 -12.99 1.24 -19.15
C SER A 155 -12.47 -0.16 -19.47
N ARG A 156 -12.24 -0.99 -18.46
CA ARG A 156 -11.69 -2.35 -18.59
C ARG A 156 -12.75 -3.42 -18.40
N GLY A 157 -14.04 -3.05 -18.24
CA GLY A 157 -15.11 -4.00 -17.99
C GLY A 157 -15.02 -4.70 -16.64
N ILE A 158 -14.33 -4.09 -15.67
CA ILE A 158 -14.22 -4.62 -14.30
C ILE A 158 -15.41 -4.13 -13.50
N THR A 159 -16.16 -5.06 -12.89
CA THR A 159 -17.31 -4.72 -12.05
C THR A 159 -16.84 -4.12 -10.73
N VAL A 160 -17.44 -2.99 -10.36
CA VAL A 160 -17.23 -2.33 -9.07
C VAL A 160 -18.54 -2.39 -8.31
N ASP A 161 -18.53 -3.02 -7.13
CA ASP A 161 -19.71 -3.11 -6.25
C ASP A 161 -19.87 -1.85 -5.39
#